data_bf6f53330e4cc1a90f238d1c17d370c1
#
_entry.id   bf6f53330e4cc1a90f238d1c17d370c1
#
_cell.length_a   1.000
_cell.length_b   1.000
_cell.length_c   1.000
_cell.angle_alpha   90.00
_cell.angle_beta   90.00
_cell.angle_gamma   90.00
#
_symmetry.space_group_name_H-M   'P 1'
#
loop_
_entity.id
_entity.type
_entity.pdbx_description
1 polymer ?
#
loop_
_entity_poly.entity_id
_entity_poly.type
_entity_poly.pdbx_seq_one_letter_code
_entity_poly.pdbx_strand_id
1 'polypeptide(L)'
;MTIEQNELEIKNNPHQSITWGQPIPLSPILAPDCPYPVEALPSIVRKAVVDYQQYGQQPLPLIACSALANMSLSCQSLANVARDNYLISPVSLYFLIASGSGTRKTAADNVFSKAARHWETLIRKRREPEVLSALTQHQVWQMEKDSLFSQIKRATYTGEDSDYAKEMLDELIHQEPEIPLQPTLYFEDATQEALAIHLAQGWPSASLWSDEAGIILGSHSMQGNPTRFVALLNRLWDGKTFTAHRKTTQGFTIENRRLTLNLMMQPLILQQLTKQASGISRQSGFLARCLMAYPANSMGNRFYQEPPASLHSLTHYEQRVTACLNQSEQLSHQGCIQLPLLKMSMAAKQQWILFFNAVEAGLKPQGQWVDVVDFASKAAENTVRLAALFHLFEGRHGDI
;
A
#
# COMPACT_ATOMS: atom_id res chain seq x y z
N MET A 1 33.91 -18.72 53.07
CA MET A 1 34.69 -19.41 52.05
C MET A 1 35.17 -18.33 51.09
N THR A 2 36.43 -18.16 51.05
CA THR A 2 37.19 -16.94 50.76
C THR A 2 37.55 -16.85 49.28
N ILE A 3 37.67 -15.66 48.79
CA ILE A 3 38.01 -15.23 47.42
C ILE A 3 39.29 -15.89 46.86
N GLU A 4 40.12 -16.49 47.70
CA GLU A 4 41.37 -17.17 47.30
C GLU A 4 41.21 -18.54 46.64
N GLN A 5 40.04 -19.20 46.68
CA GLN A 5 39.83 -20.49 46.02
C GLN A 5 39.43 -20.37 44.55
N ASN A 6 38.92 -19.21 44.11
CA ASN A 6 38.57 -18.99 42.70
C ASN A 6 39.76 -18.56 41.81
N GLU A 7 40.83 -18.00 42.40
CA GLU A 7 42.03 -17.63 41.63
C GLU A 7 42.96 -18.82 41.31
N LEU A 8 42.82 -19.96 41.99
CA LEU A 8 43.65 -21.13 41.77
C LEU A 8 43.11 -22.07 40.66
N GLU A 9 41.80 -22.01 40.35
CA GLU A 9 41.24 -22.81 39.24
C GLU A 9 41.50 -22.20 37.88
N ILE A 10 41.78 -20.89 37.80
CA ILE A 10 42.03 -20.19 36.52
C ILE A 10 43.47 -20.45 35.99
N LYS A 11 44.38 -20.91 36.81
CA LYS A 11 45.80 -21.12 36.42
C LYS A 11 46.17 -22.47 35.86
N ASN A 12 45.24 -23.43 35.77
CA ASN A 12 45.56 -24.82 35.38
C ASN A 12 44.94 -25.33 34.08
N ASN A 13 44.53 -24.43 33.16
CA ASN A 13 44.09 -24.90 31.84
C ASN A 13 44.80 -24.13 30.70
N PRO A 14 46.06 -24.47 30.35
CA PRO A 14 46.87 -23.73 29.38
C PRO A 14 46.52 -24.04 27.92
N HIS A 15 45.45 -24.74 27.61
CA HIS A 15 45.11 -25.19 26.22
C HIS A 15 43.68 -24.99 25.76
N GLN A 16 42.96 -23.97 26.31
CA GLN A 16 41.86 -23.46 25.52
C GLN A 16 42.43 -22.48 24.49
N SER A 17 42.77 -22.98 23.33
CA SER A 17 43.01 -22.14 22.16
C SER A 17 41.77 -21.33 21.88
N ILE A 18 41.82 -20.02 22.14
CA ILE A 18 40.80 -19.08 21.68
C ILE A 18 40.79 -19.19 20.14
N THR A 19 39.91 -19.97 19.60
CA THR A 19 39.65 -19.99 18.16
C THR A 19 38.93 -18.66 17.83
N TRP A 20 39.70 -17.71 17.36
CA TRP A 20 39.14 -16.51 16.74
C TRP A 20 38.26 -16.95 15.59
N GLY A 21 37.01 -16.48 15.53
CA GLY A 21 36.19 -16.59 14.36
C GLY A 21 36.87 -15.94 13.15
N GLN A 22 36.41 -16.22 11.96
CA GLN A 22 36.94 -15.54 10.76
C GLN A 22 36.85 -14.03 10.96
N PRO A 23 37.90 -13.27 10.62
CA PRO A 23 37.89 -11.80 10.75
C PRO A 23 36.71 -11.23 9.96
N ILE A 24 35.89 -10.43 10.61
CA ILE A 24 34.82 -9.70 9.92
C ILE A 24 35.49 -8.55 9.15
N PRO A 25 35.26 -8.43 7.84
CA PRO A 25 35.81 -7.33 7.04
C PRO A 25 35.42 -5.98 7.66
N LEU A 26 36.40 -5.07 7.80
CA LEU A 26 36.16 -3.71 8.28
C LEU A 26 35.31 -2.87 7.33
N SER A 27 35.31 -3.23 6.05
CA SER A 27 34.41 -2.67 5.05
C SER A 27 33.17 -3.55 4.92
N PRO A 28 31.97 -2.99 4.86
CA PRO A 28 30.79 -3.80 4.57
C PRO A 28 31.01 -4.56 3.25
N ILE A 29 30.74 -5.86 3.25
CA ILE A 29 30.70 -6.62 2.01
C ILE A 29 29.61 -5.98 1.19
N LEU A 30 29.98 -5.20 0.17
CA LEU A 30 29.03 -4.71 -0.81
C LEU A 30 28.42 -5.93 -1.48
N ALA A 31 27.12 -6.10 -1.33
CA ALA A 31 26.42 -7.11 -2.10
C ALA A 31 26.78 -6.92 -3.58
N PRO A 32 27.00 -7.99 -4.33
CA PRO A 32 27.32 -7.88 -5.74
C PRO A 32 26.28 -7.01 -6.41
N ASP A 33 26.72 -6.09 -7.25
CA ASP A 33 25.86 -5.13 -7.95
C ASP A 33 24.88 -5.94 -8.83
N CYS A 34 23.66 -6.13 -8.34
CA CYS A 34 22.63 -6.82 -9.07
C CYS A 34 21.83 -5.80 -9.86
N PRO A 35 22.01 -5.70 -11.18
CA PRO A 35 21.30 -4.71 -11.98
C PRO A 35 19.80 -4.92 -11.87
N TYR A 36 19.04 -3.82 -11.82
CA TYR A 36 17.58 -3.88 -11.79
C TYR A 36 17.08 -4.53 -13.09
N PRO A 37 16.17 -5.53 -13.02
CA PRO A 37 15.71 -6.29 -14.19
C PRO A 37 14.69 -5.48 -15.01
N VAL A 38 15.11 -4.37 -15.59
CA VAL A 38 14.26 -3.41 -16.31
C VAL A 38 13.55 -4.06 -17.50
N GLU A 39 14.16 -5.08 -18.11
CA GLU A 39 13.58 -5.82 -19.23
C GLU A 39 12.33 -6.65 -18.83
N ALA A 40 12.17 -6.94 -17.55
CA ALA A 40 10.98 -7.62 -17.03
C ALA A 40 9.77 -6.70 -16.87
N LEU A 41 9.94 -5.38 -16.96
CA LEU A 41 8.84 -4.43 -16.90
C LEU A 41 7.98 -4.49 -18.18
N PRO A 42 6.65 -4.26 -18.08
CA PRO A 42 5.81 -4.13 -19.25
C PRO A 42 6.27 -2.96 -20.13
N SER A 43 6.04 -3.07 -21.43
CA SER A 43 6.68 -2.19 -22.42
C SER A 43 6.41 -0.70 -22.18
N ILE A 44 5.19 -0.35 -21.76
CA ILE A 44 4.80 1.05 -21.49
C ILE A 44 5.57 1.58 -20.29
N VAL A 45 5.61 0.83 -19.19
CA VAL A 45 6.31 1.21 -17.96
C VAL A 45 7.81 1.27 -18.21
N ARG A 46 8.38 0.25 -18.86
CA ARG A 46 9.81 0.17 -19.17
C ARG A 46 10.30 1.39 -19.95
N LYS A 47 9.62 1.73 -21.04
CA LYS A 47 9.99 2.89 -21.87
C LYS A 47 9.94 4.19 -21.07
N ALA A 48 8.87 4.41 -20.29
CA ALA A 48 8.75 5.61 -19.47
C ALA A 48 9.86 5.71 -18.40
N VAL A 49 10.17 4.59 -17.73
CA VAL A 49 11.22 4.52 -16.70
C VAL A 49 12.61 4.76 -17.29
N VAL A 50 12.94 4.10 -18.41
CA VAL A 50 14.26 4.21 -19.03
C VAL A 50 14.48 5.59 -19.64
N ASP A 51 13.50 6.12 -20.36
CA ASP A 51 13.62 7.45 -20.98
C ASP A 51 13.72 8.55 -19.91
N TYR A 52 12.90 8.47 -18.86
CA TYR A 52 12.99 9.45 -17.75
C TYR A 52 14.33 9.35 -17.01
N GLN A 53 14.88 8.15 -16.82
CA GLN A 53 16.12 7.93 -16.10
C GLN A 53 17.31 8.66 -16.75
N GLN A 54 17.31 8.85 -18.07
CA GLN A 54 18.37 9.56 -18.78
C GLN A 54 18.52 11.01 -18.27
N TYR A 55 17.42 11.67 -17.92
CA TYR A 55 17.38 13.08 -17.48
C TYR A 55 17.26 13.21 -15.97
N GLY A 56 16.42 12.41 -15.34
CA GLY A 56 16.22 12.41 -13.90
C GLY A 56 17.44 11.92 -13.12
N GLN A 57 18.15 10.91 -13.67
CA GLN A 57 19.39 10.34 -13.17
C GLN A 57 19.31 9.77 -11.74
N GLN A 58 18.08 9.51 -11.25
CA GLN A 58 17.89 8.74 -10.04
C GLN A 58 18.23 7.26 -10.29
N PRO A 59 18.52 6.51 -9.23
CA PRO A 59 18.66 5.05 -9.36
C PRO A 59 17.44 4.41 -10.01
N LEU A 60 17.66 3.53 -10.96
CA LEU A 60 16.60 2.87 -11.74
C LEU A 60 15.55 2.15 -10.86
N PRO A 61 15.93 1.42 -9.77
CA PRO A 61 14.95 0.80 -8.88
C PRO A 61 13.99 1.81 -8.23
N LEU A 62 14.45 3.02 -7.91
CA LEU A 62 13.64 4.07 -7.32
C LEU A 62 12.59 4.57 -8.30
N ILE A 63 13.00 4.88 -9.54
CA ILE A 63 12.09 5.32 -10.61
C ILE A 63 11.06 4.24 -10.92
N ALA A 64 11.52 2.99 -11.05
CA ALA A 64 10.64 1.86 -11.34
C ALA A 64 9.61 1.62 -10.23
N CYS A 65 10.00 1.73 -8.95
CA CYS A 65 9.05 1.61 -7.85
C CYS A 65 7.97 2.70 -7.88
N SER A 66 8.33 3.97 -8.16
CA SER A 66 7.35 5.05 -8.32
C SER A 66 6.37 4.77 -9.47
N ALA A 67 6.87 4.30 -10.61
CA ALA A 67 6.04 3.92 -11.75
C ALA A 67 5.11 2.74 -11.43
N LEU A 68 5.64 1.68 -10.83
CA LEU A 68 4.87 0.49 -10.45
C LEU A 68 3.84 0.78 -9.36
N ALA A 69 4.14 1.65 -8.41
CA ALA A 69 3.20 2.05 -7.38
C ALA A 69 2.00 2.81 -7.96
N ASN A 70 2.23 3.73 -8.89
CA ASN A 70 1.13 4.42 -9.59
C ASN A 70 0.35 3.49 -10.53
N MET A 71 1.01 2.53 -11.17
CA MET A 71 0.34 1.46 -11.90
C MET A 71 -0.54 0.63 -10.96
N SER A 72 -0.03 0.24 -9.79
CA SER A 72 -0.81 -0.49 -8.79
C SER A 72 -2.03 0.31 -8.33
N LEU A 73 -1.86 1.58 -7.98
CA LEU A 73 -2.94 2.48 -7.56
C LEU A 73 -4.03 2.60 -8.63
N SER A 74 -3.64 2.77 -9.89
CA SER A 74 -4.59 2.96 -11.00
C SER A 74 -5.34 1.69 -11.38
N CYS A 75 -4.74 0.51 -11.19
CA CYS A 75 -5.31 -0.77 -11.58
C CYS A 75 -5.94 -1.58 -10.44
N GLN A 76 -5.67 -1.25 -9.18
CA GLN A 76 -6.07 -2.10 -8.04
C GLN A 76 -7.57 -2.31 -7.87
N SER A 77 -8.40 -1.43 -8.46
CA SER A 77 -9.86 -1.52 -8.46
C SER A 77 -10.43 -2.08 -9.76
N LEU A 78 -9.62 -2.70 -10.61
CA LEU A 78 -10.08 -3.26 -11.87
C LEU A 78 -10.35 -4.77 -11.80
N ALA A 79 -9.62 -5.51 -10.95
CA ALA A 79 -9.79 -6.95 -10.80
C ALA A 79 -9.22 -7.48 -9.49
N ASN A 80 -9.61 -8.71 -9.16
CA ASN A 80 -8.87 -9.61 -8.28
C ASN A 80 -8.09 -10.62 -9.13
N VAL A 81 -7.11 -11.30 -8.55
CA VAL A 81 -6.36 -12.36 -9.22
C VAL A 81 -6.49 -13.69 -8.49
N ALA A 82 -6.75 -14.76 -9.23
CA ALA A 82 -6.83 -16.13 -8.71
C ALA A 82 -5.55 -16.90 -9.00
N ARG A 83 -4.93 -17.42 -7.95
CA ARG A 83 -3.86 -18.44 -8.07
C ARG A 83 -4.44 -19.83 -8.32
N ASP A 84 -5.59 -20.09 -7.74
CA ASP A 84 -6.44 -21.26 -7.92
C ASP A 84 -7.89 -20.94 -7.49
N ASN A 85 -8.74 -21.95 -7.36
CA ASN A 85 -10.16 -21.77 -6.99
C ASN A 85 -10.36 -21.26 -5.55
N TYR A 86 -9.35 -21.31 -4.69
CA TYR A 86 -9.43 -20.95 -3.27
C TYR A 86 -8.58 -19.73 -2.91
N LEU A 87 -7.48 -19.50 -3.65
CA LEU A 87 -6.51 -18.47 -3.36
C LEU A 87 -6.70 -17.26 -4.27
N ILE A 88 -7.66 -16.43 -3.91
CA ILE A 88 -7.97 -15.17 -4.58
C ILE A 88 -7.36 -14.01 -3.78
N SER A 89 -6.74 -13.08 -4.46
CA SER A 89 -6.07 -11.93 -3.85
C SER A 89 -6.42 -10.64 -4.58
N PRO A 90 -6.41 -9.48 -3.88
CA PRO A 90 -6.29 -8.18 -4.54
C PRO A 90 -5.03 -8.12 -5.42
N VAL A 91 -5.03 -7.24 -6.41
CA VAL A 91 -3.83 -6.99 -7.21
C VAL A 91 -2.95 -5.87 -6.65
N SER A 92 -3.38 -5.20 -5.57
CA SER A 92 -2.64 -4.12 -4.90
C SER A 92 -1.26 -4.57 -4.44
N LEU A 93 -0.27 -3.68 -4.57
CA LEU A 93 1.11 -3.90 -4.13
C LEU A 93 1.55 -2.87 -3.10
N TYR A 94 2.49 -3.27 -2.27
CA TYR A 94 3.14 -2.45 -1.26
C TYR A 94 4.61 -2.28 -1.62
N PHE A 95 5.08 -1.02 -1.66
CA PHE A 95 6.47 -0.66 -1.97
C PHE A 95 7.11 0.03 -0.78
N LEU A 96 8.33 -0.39 -0.44
CA LEU A 96 9.20 0.27 0.52
C LEU A 96 10.53 0.59 -0.14
N ILE A 97 10.90 1.86 -0.21
CA ILE A 97 12.11 2.31 -0.87
C ILE A 97 13.03 2.97 0.17
N ALA A 98 14.14 2.33 0.50
CA ALA A 98 15.16 2.92 1.36
C ALA A 98 16.22 3.63 0.51
N SER A 99 16.26 4.96 0.61
CA SER A 99 17.20 5.77 -0.17
C SER A 99 17.63 7.00 0.63
N GLY A 100 18.90 7.36 0.54
CA GLY A 100 19.50 8.47 1.28
C GLY A 100 18.86 9.83 0.98
N SER A 101 19.14 10.82 1.82
CA SER A 101 18.81 12.21 1.50
C SER A 101 19.53 12.65 0.22
N GLY A 102 18.91 13.55 -0.55
CA GLY A 102 19.51 14.08 -1.79
C GLY A 102 19.46 13.14 -3.00
N THR A 103 18.83 11.96 -2.92
CA THR A 103 18.67 11.04 -4.07
C THR A 103 17.58 11.45 -5.06
N ARG A 104 16.94 12.61 -4.86
CA ARG A 104 15.86 13.16 -5.70
C ARG A 104 14.61 12.26 -5.73
N LYS A 105 14.27 11.59 -4.60
CA LYS A 105 13.11 10.71 -4.48
C LYS A 105 11.83 11.40 -4.91
N THR A 106 11.55 12.56 -4.31
CA THR A 106 10.36 13.38 -4.57
C THR A 106 10.22 13.77 -6.03
N ALA A 107 11.34 14.02 -6.74
CA ALA A 107 11.29 14.39 -8.15
C ALA A 107 10.81 13.24 -9.04
N ALA A 108 11.29 12.01 -8.83
CA ALA A 108 10.82 10.84 -9.56
C ALA A 108 9.34 10.55 -9.23
N ASP A 109 8.99 10.64 -7.95
CA ASP A 109 7.64 10.39 -7.48
C ASP A 109 6.62 11.37 -8.08
N ASN A 110 6.94 12.67 -8.09
CA ASN A 110 6.09 13.70 -8.68
C ASN A 110 5.83 13.48 -10.18
N VAL A 111 6.84 13.01 -10.93
CA VAL A 111 6.69 12.74 -12.36
C VAL A 111 5.71 11.60 -12.59
N PHE A 112 5.85 10.47 -11.91
CA PHE A 112 5.01 9.30 -12.15
C PHE A 112 3.64 9.40 -11.49
N SER A 113 3.46 10.17 -10.41
CA SER A 113 2.16 10.39 -9.77
C SER A 113 1.31 11.50 -10.43
N LYS A 114 1.90 12.32 -11.29
CA LYS A 114 1.26 13.49 -11.89
C LYS A 114 -0.10 13.20 -12.53
N ALA A 115 -0.20 12.15 -13.35
CA ALA A 115 -1.43 11.80 -14.05
C ALA A 115 -2.56 11.42 -13.08
N ALA A 116 -2.26 10.63 -12.05
CA ALA A 116 -3.25 10.20 -11.07
C ALA A 116 -3.71 11.35 -10.16
N ARG A 117 -2.78 12.22 -9.72
CA ARG A 117 -3.12 13.44 -8.95
C ARG A 117 -3.96 14.43 -9.77
N HIS A 118 -3.63 14.58 -11.05
CA HIS A 118 -4.42 15.41 -11.95
C HIS A 118 -5.83 14.85 -12.16
N TRP A 119 -5.95 13.55 -12.38
CA TRP A 119 -7.23 12.84 -12.50
C TRP A 119 -8.08 13.02 -11.23
N GLU A 120 -7.52 12.82 -10.05
CA GLU A 120 -8.21 13.03 -8.78
C GLU A 120 -8.79 14.45 -8.68
N THR A 121 -7.97 15.46 -8.99
CA THR A 121 -8.38 16.86 -8.97
C THR A 121 -9.51 17.15 -9.95
N LEU A 122 -9.43 16.62 -11.17
CA LEU A 122 -10.47 16.79 -12.20
C LEU A 122 -11.79 16.15 -11.80
N ILE A 123 -11.76 14.93 -11.28
CA ILE A 123 -12.98 14.23 -10.87
C ILE A 123 -13.63 14.91 -9.67
N ARG A 124 -12.84 15.32 -8.68
CA ARG A 124 -13.36 16.08 -7.54
C ARG A 124 -14.05 17.37 -7.97
N LYS A 125 -13.41 18.14 -8.85
CA LYS A 125 -14.00 19.38 -9.40
C LYS A 125 -15.27 19.09 -10.20
N ARG A 126 -15.30 18.03 -11.00
CA ARG A 126 -16.47 17.63 -11.79
C ARG A 126 -17.67 17.29 -10.90
N ARG A 127 -17.43 16.59 -9.77
CA ARG A 127 -18.48 16.14 -8.84
C ARG A 127 -18.85 17.17 -7.78
N GLU A 128 -18.09 18.24 -7.64
CA GLU A 128 -18.30 19.25 -6.60
C GLU A 128 -19.72 19.83 -6.56
N PRO A 129 -20.36 20.23 -7.69
CA PRO A 129 -21.73 20.75 -7.67
C PRO A 129 -22.75 19.73 -7.15
N GLU A 130 -22.62 18.46 -7.55
CA GLU A 130 -23.49 17.38 -7.13
C GLU A 130 -23.33 17.10 -5.63
N VAL A 131 -22.11 17.06 -5.14
CA VAL A 131 -21.78 16.88 -3.72
C VAL A 131 -22.32 18.03 -2.88
N LEU A 132 -22.16 19.29 -3.31
CA LEU A 132 -22.70 20.46 -2.60
C LEU A 132 -24.23 20.43 -2.53
N SER A 133 -24.89 20.02 -3.62
CA SER A 133 -26.34 19.85 -3.65
C SER A 133 -26.79 18.76 -2.67
N ALA A 134 -26.12 17.61 -2.70
CA ALA A 134 -26.43 16.48 -1.79
C ALA A 134 -26.17 16.84 -0.32
N LEU A 135 -25.10 17.56 -0.02
CA LEU A 135 -24.81 18.05 1.33
C LEU A 135 -25.89 19.00 1.82
N THR A 136 -26.39 19.90 0.97
CA THR A 136 -27.48 20.80 1.31
C THR A 136 -28.77 20.02 1.61
N GLN A 137 -29.10 19.03 0.77
CA GLN A 137 -30.25 18.15 0.99
C GLN A 137 -30.11 17.36 2.29
N HIS A 138 -28.93 16.82 2.57
CA HIS A 138 -28.66 16.11 3.82
C HIS A 138 -28.77 17.03 5.05
N GLN A 139 -28.35 18.28 4.97
CA GLN A 139 -28.55 19.25 6.04
C GLN A 139 -30.03 19.52 6.30
N VAL A 140 -30.86 19.71 5.26
CA VAL A 140 -32.30 19.85 5.39
C VAL A 140 -32.94 18.62 6.04
N TRP A 141 -32.61 17.44 5.52
CA TRP A 141 -33.02 16.15 6.09
C TRP A 141 -32.67 16.02 7.58
N GLN A 142 -31.46 16.42 7.96
CA GLN A 142 -31.04 16.40 9.38
C GLN A 142 -31.86 17.36 10.24
N MET A 143 -32.16 18.58 9.73
CA MET A 143 -33.02 19.54 10.45
C MET A 143 -34.46 19.01 10.64
N GLU A 144 -35.04 18.38 9.62
CA GLU A 144 -36.37 17.76 9.69
C GLU A 144 -36.39 16.63 10.71
N LYS A 145 -35.36 15.77 10.70
CA LYS A 145 -35.15 14.67 11.65
C LYS A 145 -35.06 15.16 13.10
N ASP A 146 -34.25 16.23 13.33
CA ASP A 146 -34.10 16.82 14.66
C ASP A 146 -35.40 17.50 15.15
N SER A 147 -36.19 18.07 14.24
CA SER A 147 -37.51 18.62 14.53
C SER A 147 -38.46 17.50 14.98
N LEU A 148 -38.57 16.41 14.25
CA LEU A 148 -39.40 15.25 14.62
C LEU A 148 -38.99 14.63 15.95
N PHE A 149 -37.71 14.47 16.21
CA PHE A 149 -37.22 14.04 17.51
C PHE A 149 -37.66 14.98 18.64
N SER A 150 -37.62 16.29 18.40
CA SER A 150 -38.02 17.28 19.38
C SER A 150 -39.52 17.21 19.65
N GLN A 151 -40.36 17.00 18.63
CA GLN A 151 -41.80 16.80 18.76
C GLN A 151 -42.14 15.56 19.58
N ILE A 152 -41.53 14.40 19.24
CA ILE A 152 -41.69 13.14 19.97
C ILE A 152 -41.28 13.31 21.45
N LYS A 153 -40.14 13.95 21.69
CA LYS A 153 -39.66 14.23 23.04
C LYS A 153 -40.65 15.10 23.84
N ARG A 154 -41.20 16.16 23.23
CA ARG A 154 -42.19 17.03 23.87
C ARG A 154 -43.47 16.23 24.20
N ALA A 155 -44.02 15.50 23.23
CA ALA A 155 -45.22 14.71 23.42
C ALA A 155 -45.05 13.64 24.55
N THR A 156 -43.86 13.06 24.64
CA THR A 156 -43.52 12.12 25.74
C THR A 156 -43.55 12.79 27.11
N TYR A 157 -43.16 14.09 27.23
CA TYR A 157 -43.21 14.83 28.50
C TYR A 157 -44.61 15.32 28.85
N THR A 158 -45.42 15.67 27.83
CA THR A 158 -46.81 16.18 28.05
C THR A 158 -47.87 15.11 28.12
N GLY A 159 -47.52 13.85 27.79
CA GLY A 159 -48.46 12.74 27.69
C GLY A 159 -49.35 12.84 26.44
N GLU A 160 -48.98 13.64 25.44
CA GLU A 160 -49.67 13.73 24.15
C GLU A 160 -49.32 12.56 23.24
N ASP A 161 -50.15 12.31 22.25
CA ASP A 161 -49.87 11.27 21.24
C ASP A 161 -48.71 11.72 20.32
N SER A 162 -47.80 10.81 20.06
CA SER A 162 -46.63 11.02 19.19
C SER A 162 -46.56 10.06 18.01
N ASP A 163 -47.57 9.25 17.77
CA ASP A 163 -47.51 8.16 16.78
C ASP A 163 -47.35 8.71 15.36
N TYR A 164 -48.04 9.80 15.01
CA TYR A 164 -47.85 10.47 13.72
C TYR A 164 -46.40 10.97 13.53
N ALA A 165 -45.80 11.58 14.54
CA ALA A 165 -44.42 12.04 14.44
C ALA A 165 -43.40 10.87 14.35
N LYS A 166 -43.73 9.70 14.94
CA LYS A 166 -42.90 8.49 14.81
C LYS A 166 -43.00 7.88 13.40
N GLU A 167 -44.22 7.83 12.82
CA GLU A 167 -44.40 7.38 11.42
C GLU A 167 -43.64 8.28 10.44
N MET A 168 -43.78 9.59 10.58
CA MET A 168 -43.02 10.53 9.74
C MET A 168 -41.50 10.40 9.91
N LEU A 169 -41.03 10.13 11.13
CA LEU A 169 -39.62 9.91 11.38
C LEU A 169 -39.11 8.61 10.70
N ASP A 170 -39.90 7.55 10.75
CA ASP A 170 -39.57 6.28 10.10
C ASP A 170 -39.50 6.44 8.58
N GLU A 171 -40.47 7.12 7.97
CA GLU A 171 -40.42 7.47 6.54
C GLU A 171 -39.20 8.34 6.18
N LEU A 172 -38.90 9.36 6.99
CA LEU A 172 -37.80 10.27 6.76
C LEU A 172 -36.42 9.56 6.84
N ILE A 173 -36.27 8.60 7.77
CA ILE A 173 -35.03 7.81 7.88
C ILE A 173 -34.74 7.03 6.61
N HIS A 174 -35.77 6.51 5.93
CA HIS A 174 -35.62 5.80 4.67
C HIS A 174 -35.31 6.71 3.46
N GLN A 175 -35.44 8.03 3.63
CA GLN A 175 -35.20 9.05 2.60
C GLN A 175 -33.86 9.79 2.81
N GLU A 176 -32.93 9.23 3.60
CA GLU A 176 -31.63 9.85 3.83
C GLU A 176 -30.90 10.10 2.48
N PRO A 177 -30.55 11.36 2.16
CA PRO A 177 -29.87 11.67 0.91
C PRO A 177 -28.47 11.05 0.84
N GLU A 178 -28.19 10.33 -0.23
CA GLU A 178 -26.85 9.81 -0.48
C GLU A 178 -25.92 10.92 -0.96
N ILE A 179 -24.78 11.07 -0.29
CA ILE A 179 -23.72 12.01 -0.69
C ILE A 179 -22.79 11.28 -1.66
N PRO A 180 -22.64 11.79 -2.92
CA PRO A 180 -21.76 11.15 -3.89
C PRO A 180 -20.32 11.10 -3.43
N LEU A 181 -19.69 9.93 -3.60
CA LEU A 181 -18.30 9.74 -3.20
C LEU A 181 -17.36 10.53 -4.10
N GLN A 182 -16.40 11.22 -3.49
CA GLN A 182 -15.30 11.88 -4.19
C GLN A 182 -14.02 11.06 -4.04
N PRO A 183 -13.20 10.93 -5.11
CA PRO A 183 -11.92 10.24 -5.00
C PRO A 183 -10.98 10.96 -4.04
N THR A 184 -10.35 10.19 -3.16
CA THR A 184 -9.18 10.56 -2.37
C THR A 184 -8.20 9.43 -2.51
N LEU A 185 -7.25 9.59 -3.44
CA LEU A 185 -6.33 8.53 -3.81
C LEU A 185 -5.07 8.52 -2.95
N TYR A 186 -4.61 9.69 -2.50
CA TYR A 186 -3.33 9.83 -1.80
C TYR A 186 -3.51 10.24 -0.35
N PHE A 187 -3.06 9.39 0.56
CA PHE A 187 -2.94 9.67 1.99
C PHE A 187 -1.45 9.81 2.32
N GLU A 188 -1.00 11.04 2.54
CA GLU A 188 0.41 11.37 2.83
C GLU A 188 0.69 11.39 4.34
N ASP A 189 -0.30 11.80 5.12
CA ASP A 189 -0.29 11.77 6.59
C ASP A 189 -1.68 11.34 7.07
N ALA A 190 -1.79 10.10 7.52
CA ALA A 190 -3.05 9.56 8.00
C ALA A 190 -2.86 8.71 9.24
N THR A 191 -3.66 8.97 10.26
CA THR A 191 -3.79 8.05 11.38
C THR A 191 -4.49 6.77 10.93
N GLN A 192 -4.30 5.68 11.68
CA GLN A 192 -4.99 4.42 11.44
C GLN A 192 -6.51 4.62 11.35
N GLU A 193 -7.07 5.42 12.25
CA GLU A 193 -8.48 5.72 12.33
C GLU A 193 -9.00 6.45 11.09
N ALA A 194 -8.30 7.52 10.69
CA ALA A 194 -8.68 8.32 9.54
C ALA A 194 -8.68 7.49 8.25
N LEU A 195 -7.63 6.69 8.03
CA LEU A 195 -7.55 5.78 6.90
C LEU A 195 -8.67 4.73 6.94
N ALA A 196 -8.94 4.14 8.11
CA ALA A 196 -9.95 3.11 8.25
C ALA A 196 -11.37 3.64 8.02
N ILE A 197 -11.71 4.82 8.56
CA ILE A 197 -13.01 5.47 8.35
C ILE A 197 -13.17 5.84 6.87
N HIS A 198 -12.14 6.43 6.27
CA HIS A 198 -12.20 6.77 4.84
C HIS A 198 -12.44 5.53 3.96
N LEU A 199 -11.69 4.44 4.20
CA LEU A 199 -11.88 3.20 3.43
C LEU A 199 -13.24 2.55 3.71
N ALA A 200 -13.84 2.75 4.87
CA ALA A 200 -15.18 2.22 5.16
C ALA A 200 -16.29 3.00 4.45
N GLN A 201 -16.21 4.33 4.44
CA GLN A 201 -17.30 5.22 4.06
C GLN A 201 -17.02 6.05 2.80
N GLY A 202 -15.77 6.20 2.42
CA GLY A 202 -15.34 7.03 1.29
C GLY A 202 -15.01 6.22 0.03
N TRP A 203 -14.17 6.82 -0.81
CA TRP A 203 -13.72 6.21 -2.05
C TRP A 203 -13.06 4.84 -1.82
N PRO A 204 -13.44 3.79 -2.58
CA PRO A 204 -13.07 2.42 -2.25
C PRO A 204 -11.63 2.02 -2.56
N SER A 205 -10.86 2.91 -3.14
CA SER A 205 -9.48 2.69 -3.59
C SER A 205 -8.60 3.85 -3.17
N ALA A 206 -7.52 3.58 -2.45
CA ALA A 206 -6.62 4.60 -1.94
C ALA A 206 -5.16 4.14 -1.96
N SER A 207 -4.25 5.04 -1.67
CA SER A 207 -2.86 4.72 -1.39
C SER A 207 -2.38 5.41 -0.11
N LEU A 208 -1.51 4.74 0.62
CA LEU A 208 -0.71 5.37 1.66
C LEU A 208 0.64 5.73 1.02
N TRP A 209 0.91 7.04 0.92
CA TRP A 209 1.97 7.56 0.06
C TRP A 209 2.84 8.56 0.80
N SER A 210 4.14 8.33 0.86
CA SER A 210 5.05 9.29 1.48
C SER A 210 6.46 9.16 0.95
N ASP A 211 7.08 10.27 0.65
CA ASP A 211 8.51 10.38 0.37
C ASP A 211 9.38 10.51 1.65
N GLU A 212 8.72 10.68 2.81
CA GLU A 212 9.29 10.67 4.16
C GLU A 212 8.51 9.75 5.11
N ALA A 213 8.49 8.46 4.81
CA ALA A 213 7.70 7.48 5.55
C ALA A 213 8.04 7.35 7.06
N GLY A 214 9.10 8.01 7.53
CA GLY A 214 9.37 8.18 8.95
C GLY A 214 8.23 8.86 9.72
N ILE A 215 7.46 9.72 9.06
CA ILE A 215 6.27 10.38 9.63
C ILE A 215 5.16 9.35 9.84
N ILE A 216 4.93 8.48 8.86
CA ILE A 216 3.86 7.46 8.91
C ILE A 216 4.22 6.28 9.81
N LEU A 217 5.47 5.78 9.71
CA LEU A 217 5.91 4.56 10.39
C LEU A 217 6.70 4.82 11.68
N GLY A 218 7.08 6.08 11.95
CA GLY A 218 8.11 6.39 12.96
C GLY A 218 7.65 7.10 14.22
N SER A 219 6.64 7.96 14.23
CA SER A 219 6.43 8.80 15.42
C SER A 219 5.01 8.95 15.93
N HIS A 220 4.07 9.47 15.16
CA HIS A 220 2.74 9.80 15.70
C HIS A 220 1.67 8.76 15.36
N SER A 221 1.66 8.22 14.15
CA SER A 221 0.69 7.18 13.74
C SER A 221 0.90 5.86 14.49
N MET A 222 2.12 5.61 14.99
CA MET A 222 2.49 4.42 15.75
C MET A 222 2.52 4.62 17.28
N GLN A 223 2.46 5.85 17.80
CA GLN A 223 2.51 6.10 19.26
C GLN A 223 1.32 5.51 20.03
N GLY A 224 0.16 5.34 19.36
CA GLY A 224 -1.01 4.74 20.01
C GLY A 224 -0.97 3.21 20.06
N ASN A 225 -0.82 2.56 18.93
CA ASN A 225 -0.74 1.09 18.82
C ASN A 225 -0.20 0.66 17.45
N PRO A 226 1.12 0.58 17.26
CA PRO A 226 1.75 0.21 15.99
C PRO A 226 1.28 -1.15 15.47
N THR A 227 1.02 -2.08 16.38
CA THR A 227 0.56 -3.43 16.02
C THR A 227 -0.81 -3.41 15.33
N ARG A 228 -1.71 -2.52 15.74
CA ARG A 228 -3.05 -2.41 15.11
C ARG A 228 -2.97 -1.83 13.71
N PHE A 229 -2.14 -0.81 13.51
CA PHE A 229 -1.98 -0.21 12.19
C PHE A 229 -1.40 -1.22 11.19
N VAL A 230 -0.33 -1.90 11.57
CA VAL A 230 0.27 -2.97 10.76
C VAL A 230 -0.72 -4.11 10.48
N ALA A 231 -1.54 -4.48 11.48
CA ALA A 231 -2.59 -5.50 11.29
C ALA A 231 -3.66 -5.05 10.29
N LEU A 232 -4.06 -3.77 10.30
CA LEU A 232 -4.97 -3.20 9.29
C LEU A 232 -4.35 -3.27 7.89
N LEU A 233 -3.09 -2.82 7.73
CA LEU A 233 -2.40 -2.88 6.45
C LEU A 233 -2.29 -4.31 5.91
N ASN A 234 -1.97 -5.27 6.76
CA ASN A 234 -1.92 -6.68 6.38
C ASN A 234 -3.28 -7.20 5.92
N ARG A 235 -4.37 -6.85 6.61
CA ARG A 235 -5.72 -7.25 6.21
C ARG A 235 -6.15 -6.65 4.88
N LEU A 236 -5.81 -5.38 4.64
CA LEU A 236 -6.09 -4.71 3.37
C LEU A 236 -5.30 -5.34 2.22
N TRP A 237 -4.04 -5.71 2.46
CA TRP A 237 -3.25 -6.44 1.48
C TRP A 237 -3.82 -7.82 1.18
N ASP A 238 -4.27 -8.55 2.19
CA ASP A 238 -4.91 -9.86 2.04
C ASP A 238 -6.32 -9.77 1.43
N GLY A 239 -6.91 -8.57 1.31
CA GLY A 239 -8.30 -8.37 0.85
C GLY A 239 -9.37 -8.84 1.83
N LYS A 240 -9.01 -8.99 3.12
CA LYS A 240 -9.91 -9.48 4.17
C LYS A 240 -10.76 -8.36 4.75
N THR A 241 -12.01 -8.68 5.04
CA THR A 241 -12.93 -7.81 5.78
C THR A 241 -12.35 -7.42 7.14
N PHE A 242 -12.45 -6.15 7.49
CA PHE A 242 -12.06 -5.62 8.78
C PHE A 242 -13.25 -4.90 9.42
N THR A 243 -13.68 -5.37 10.59
CA THR A 243 -14.76 -4.73 11.37
C THR A 243 -14.17 -4.12 12.63
N ALA A 244 -14.47 -2.84 12.86
CA ALA A 244 -14.08 -2.11 14.05
C ALA A 244 -15.33 -1.88 14.93
N HIS A 245 -15.31 -2.38 16.15
CA HIS A 245 -16.32 -2.08 17.18
C HIS A 245 -15.72 -1.07 18.15
N ARG A 246 -16.42 0.04 18.39
CA ARG A 246 -16.00 1.09 19.33
C ARG A 246 -17.10 1.37 20.35
N LYS A 247 -16.71 1.67 21.58
CA LYS A 247 -17.66 1.96 22.67
C LYS A 247 -18.36 3.32 22.48
N THR A 248 -17.72 4.27 21.84
CA THR A 248 -18.15 5.70 21.79
C THR A 248 -18.58 6.17 20.41
N THR A 249 -18.31 5.41 19.35
CA THR A 249 -18.66 5.76 17.97
C THR A 249 -19.28 4.56 17.28
N GLN A 250 -20.13 4.82 16.28
CA GLN A 250 -20.71 3.77 15.46
C GLN A 250 -19.60 2.88 14.87
N GLY A 251 -19.73 1.56 15.02
CA GLY A 251 -18.81 0.60 14.40
C GLY A 251 -18.88 0.69 12.88
N PHE A 252 -17.79 0.32 12.21
CA PHE A 252 -17.75 0.29 10.75
C PHE A 252 -17.08 -0.99 10.25
N THR A 253 -17.40 -1.34 9.01
CA THR A 253 -16.80 -2.50 8.33
C THR A 253 -16.12 -2.02 7.04
N ILE A 254 -14.88 -2.46 6.84
CA ILE A 254 -14.13 -2.28 5.60
C ILE A 254 -14.22 -3.58 4.82
N GLU A 255 -14.85 -3.54 3.67
CA GLU A 255 -15.01 -4.68 2.80
C GLU A 255 -14.76 -4.29 1.34
N ASN A 256 -14.08 -5.17 0.61
CA ASN A 256 -13.76 -4.95 -0.81
C ASN A 256 -13.06 -3.61 -1.10
N ARG A 257 -12.20 -3.15 -0.19
CA ARG A 257 -11.40 -1.93 -0.36
C ARG A 257 -9.99 -2.26 -0.81
N ARG A 258 -9.37 -1.32 -1.49
CA ARG A 258 -8.03 -1.49 -2.07
C ARG A 258 -7.09 -0.43 -1.56
N LEU A 259 -5.88 -0.87 -1.22
CA LEU A 259 -4.81 0.01 -0.74
C LEU A 259 -3.49 -0.36 -1.42
N THR A 260 -2.88 0.62 -2.06
CA THR A 260 -1.47 0.56 -2.49
C THR A 260 -0.60 1.29 -1.46
N LEU A 261 0.59 0.80 -1.18
CA LEU A 261 1.61 1.53 -0.41
C LEU A 261 2.75 1.97 -1.33
N ASN A 262 3.17 3.23 -1.17
CA ASN A 262 4.45 3.73 -1.70
C ASN A 262 5.14 4.56 -0.63
N LEU A 263 6.03 3.93 0.13
CA LEU A 263 6.69 4.53 1.27
C LEU A 263 8.19 4.62 1.01
N MET A 264 8.68 5.84 0.89
CA MET A 264 10.11 6.12 0.74
C MET A 264 10.66 6.60 2.08
N MET A 265 11.82 6.10 2.46
CA MET A 265 12.43 6.41 3.74
C MET A 265 13.95 6.48 3.65
N GLN A 266 14.55 7.07 4.65
CA GLN A 266 16.00 7.01 4.82
C GLN A 266 16.40 5.60 5.33
N PRO A 267 17.62 5.10 4.99
CA PRO A 267 18.12 3.81 5.46
C PRO A 267 18.06 3.62 6.97
N LEU A 268 18.31 4.69 7.73
CA LEU A 268 18.23 4.66 9.20
C LEU A 268 16.81 4.30 9.69
N ILE A 269 15.77 4.84 9.05
CA ILE A 269 14.39 4.53 9.40
C ILE A 269 14.08 3.05 9.12
N LEU A 270 14.52 2.52 7.98
CA LEU A 270 14.36 1.09 7.70
C LEU A 270 15.07 0.22 8.74
N GLN A 271 16.29 0.59 9.15
CA GLN A 271 17.02 -0.11 10.22
C GLN A 271 16.27 -0.05 11.56
N GLN A 272 15.66 1.08 11.88
CA GLN A 272 14.83 1.21 13.07
C GLN A 272 13.59 0.32 13.00
N LEU A 273 12.89 0.30 11.86
CA LEU A 273 11.72 -0.57 11.64
C LEU A 273 12.06 -2.07 11.75
N THR A 274 13.27 -2.45 11.36
CA THR A 274 13.74 -3.84 11.45
C THR A 274 14.27 -4.20 12.84
N LYS A 275 14.83 -3.25 13.59
CA LYS A 275 15.44 -3.45 14.91
C LYS A 275 14.49 -3.11 16.07
N GLN A 276 13.67 -2.06 15.94
CA GLN A 276 12.72 -1.64 16.96
C GLN A 276 11.57 -2.63 17.13
N ALA A 277 11.04 -2.64 18.31
CA ALA A 277 9.82 -3.34 18.68
C ALA A 277 9.91 -4.86 18.60
N SER A 278 11.02 -5.46 19.05
CA SER A 278 11.13 -6.92 19.06
C SER A 278 10.74 -7.55 17.71
N GLY A 279 10.98 -6.84 16.60
CA GLY A 279 10.66 -7.31 15.27
C GLY A 279 9.18 -7.28 14.89
N ILE A 280 8.31 -6.46 15.52
CA ILE A 280 6.87 -6.46 15.24
C ILE A 280 6.58 -6.34 13.74
N SER A 281 7.25 -5.45 13.02
CA SER A 281 7.03 -5.28 11.57
C SER A 281 7.46 -6.51 10.77
N ARG A 282 8.51 -7.22 11.18
CA ARG A 282 8.96 -8.46 10.56
C ARG A 282 8.10 -9.65 11.03
N GLN A 283 7.91 -9.80 12.36
CA GLN A 283 7.12 -10.89 12.93
C GLN A 283 5.63 -10.84 12.54
N SER A 284 5.06 -9.64 12.31
CA SER A 284 3.71 -9.49 11.79
C SER A 284 3.57 -9.86 10.31
N GLY A 285 4.69 -10.08 9.60
CA GLY A 285 4.72 -10.36 8.17
C GLY A 285 4.41 -9.13 7.28
N PHE A 286 4.40 -7.92 7.84
CA PHE A 286 4.16 -6.69 7.06
C PHE A 286 5.27 -6.46 6.02
N LEU A 287 6.54 -6.48 6.47
CA LEU A 287 7.68 -6.31 5.57
C LEU A 287 7.72 -7.36 4.47
N ALA A 288 7.34 -8.59 4.77
CA ALA A 288 7.26 -9.68 3.80
C ALA A 288 6.27 -9.44 2.66
N ARG A 289 5.26 -8.60 2.89
CA ARG A 289 4.27 -8.20 1.88
C ARG A 289 4.76 -7.06 0.98
N CYS A 290 5.85 -6.40 1.37
CA CYS A 290 6.38 -5.25 0.66
C CYS A 290 7.43 -5.66 -0.38
N LEU A 291 7.34 -5.11 -1.56
CA LEU A 291 8.43 -5.09 -2.53
C LEU A 291 9.41 -4.01 -2.10
N MET A 292 10.62 -4.44 -1.74
CA MET A 292 11.63 -3.55 -1.16
C MET A 292 12.70 -3.18 -2.17
N ALA A 293 13.07 -1.91 -2.21
CA ALA A 293 14.21 -1.42 -2.98
C ALA A 293 15.19 -0.67 -2.07
N TYR A 294 16.46 -1.00 -2.17
CA TYR A 294 17.56 -0.30 -1.52
C TYR A 294 18.66 0.02 -2.55
N PRO A 295 18.37 1.01 -3.42
CA PRO A 295 19.28 1.33 -4.53
C PRO A 295 20.60 1.94 -4.04
N ALA A 296 21.68 1.64 -4.76
CA ALA A 296 22.94 2.31 -4.58
C ALA A 296 22.81 3.82 -4.84
N ASN A 297 23.63 4.61 -4.17
CA ASN A 297 23.62 6.06 -4.33
C ASN A 297 24.30 6.47 -5.64
N SER A 298 23.62 7.26 -6.46
CA SER A 298 24.15 7.81 -7.72
C SER A 298 24.71 9.23 -7.59
N MET A 299 24.81 9.79 -6.36
CA MET A 299 25.37 11.13 -6.15
C MET A 299 26.81 11.21 -6.61
N GLY A 300 27.18 12.37 -7.19
CA GLY A 300 28.49 12.58 -7.77
C GLY A 300 28.57 12.30 -9.29
N ASN A 301 27.64 11.46 -9.81
CA ASN A 301 27.64 11.07 -11.24
C ASN A 301 26.44 11.64 -12.02
N ARG A 302 25.62 12.51 -11.38
CA ARG A 302 24.38 13.06 -11.96
C ARG A 302 24.62 14.42 -12.59
N PHE A 303 25.32 14.42 -13.72
CA PHE A 303 25.53 15.64 -14.48
C PHE A 303 24.26 16.05 -15.21
N TYR A 304 24.02 17.37 -15.25
CA TYR A 304 22.80 17.89 -15.87
C TYR A 304 22.73 17.52 -17.36
N GLN A 305 21.57 17.05 -17.77
CA GLN A 305 21.19 16.82 -19.16
C GLN A 305 19.88 17.53 -19.42
N GLU A 306 19.81 18.32 -20.48
CA GLU A 306 18.58 19.01 -20.86
C GLU A 306 17.51 17.99 -21.31
N PRO A 307 16.37 17.92 -20.63
CA PRO A 307 15.29 17.05 -21.08
C PRO A 307 14.64 17.61 -22.34
N PRO A 308 14.15 16.78 -23.26
CA PRO A 308 13.34 17.25 -24.38
C PRO A 308 12.05 17.88 -23.87
N ALA A 309 11.43 18.74 -24.68
CA ALA A 309 10.17 19.41 -24.34
C ALA A 309 9.03 18.44 -23.97
N SER A 310 9.04 17.23 -24.51
CA SER A 310 8.14 16.15 -24.15
C SER A 310 8.81 14.78 -24.29
N LEU A 311 8.47 13.86 -23.39
CA LEU A 311 8.83 12.45 -23.44
C LEU A 311 7.59 11.66 -23.86
N HIS A 312 7.53 11.18 -25.10
CA HIS A 312 6.39 10.44 -25.62
C HIS A 312 6.06 9.18 -24.81
N SER A 313 7.08 8.48 -24.32
CA SER A 313 6.92 7.31 -23.44
C SER A 313 6.25 7.65 -22.12
N LEU A 314 6.62 8.78 -21.51
CA LEU A 314 6.00 9.26 -20.28
C LEU A 314 4.54 9.69 -20.54
N THR A 315 4.28 10.42 -21.64
CA THR A 315 2.92 10.79 -22.02
C THR A 315 2.04 9.55 -22.23
N HIS A 316 2.56 8.50 -22.87
CA HIS A 316 1.83 7.24 -23.05
C HIS A 316 1.55 6.54 -21.72
N TYR A 317 2.51 6.55 -20.79
CA TYR A 317 2.32 6.05 -19.43
C TYR A 317 1.22 6.84 -18.70
N GLU A 318 1.26 8.17 -18.73
CA GLU A 318 0.24 9.06 -18.14
C GLU A 318 -1.17 8.79 -18.68
N GLN A 319 -1.29 8.60 -19.99
CA GLN A 319 -2.55 8.23 -20.65
C GLN A 319 -3.08 6.88 -20.16
N ARG A 320 -2.19 5.88 -19.98
CA ARG A 320 -2.60 4.57 -19.45
C ARG A 320 -3.06 4.64 -18.01
N VAL A 321 -2.37 5.39 -17.14
CA VAL A 321 -2.79 5.65 -15.76
C VAL A 321 -4.20 6.25 -15.75
N THR A 322 -4.43 7.30 -16.55
CA THR A 322 -5.73 7.97 -16.67
C THR A 322 -6.83 7.02 -17.17
N ALA A 323 -6.54 6.19 -18.19
CA ALA A 323 -7.50 5.22 -18.72
C ALA A 323 -7.89 4.16 -17.66
N CYS A 324 -6.93 3.64 -16.88
CA CYS A 324 -7.21 2.70 -15.81
C CYS A 324 -8.05 3.34 -14.69
N LEU A 325 -7.77 4.58 -14.32
CA LEU A 325 -8.55 5.31 -13.31
C LEU A 325 -9.98 5.61 -13.79
N ASN A 326 -10.19 5.98 -15.05
CA ASN A 326 -11.52 6.16 -15.64
C ASN A 326 -12.35 4.86 -15.62
N GLN A 327 -11.72 3.72 -15.93
CA GLN A 327 -12.37 2.42 -15.81
C GLN A 327 -12.68 2.07 -14.35
N SER A 328 -11.77 2.36 -13.43
CA SER A 328 -11.95 2.18 -11.99
C SER A 328 -13.10 3.04 -11.44
N GLU A 329 -13.27 4.27 -11.93
CA GLU A 329 -14.38 5.16 -11.55
C GLU A 329 -15.73 4.54 -11.84
N GLN A 330 -15.90 3.93 -13.01
CA GLN A 330 -17.16 3.28 -13.41
C GLN A 330 -17.52 2.12 -12.48
N LEU A 331 -16.53 1.35 -12.03
CA LEU A 331 -16.70 0.23 -11.10
C LEU A 331 -16.93 0.68 -9.65
N SER A 332 -16.50 1.89 -9.31
CA SER A 332 -16.54 2.41 -7.94
C SER A 332 -17.78 3.23 -7.60
N HIS A 333 -18.66 3.48 -8.55
CA HIS A 333 -19.78 4.42 -8.44
C HIS A 333 -20.81 4.05 -7.36
N GLN A 334 -20.88 2.78 -6.96
CA GLN A 334 -21.87 2.28 -5.98
C GLN A 334 -21.26 1.91 -4.62
N GLY A 335 -20.01 2.30 -4.35
CA GLY A 335 -19.37 2.04 -3.05
C GLY A 335 -19.06 0.57 -2.75
N CYS A 336 -19.59 -0.38 -3.51
CA CYS A 336 -19.32 -1.81 -3.37
C CYS A 336 -18.75 -2.35 -4.69
N ILE A 337 -17.49 -2.78 -4.68
CA ILE A 337 -16.82 -3.21 -5.90
C ILE A 337 -16.96 -4.73 -6.01
N GLN A 338 -17.78 -5.19 -6.95
CA GLN A 338 -17.71 -6.57 -7.44
C GLN A 338 -16.67 -6.63 -8.56
N LEU A 339 -15.45 -7.01 -8.21
CA LEU A 339 -14.36 -7.04 -9.19
C LEU A 339 -14.34 -8.33 -10.00
N PRO A 340 -14.09 -8.24 -11.31
CA PRO A 340 -13.83 -9.41 -12.12
C PRO A 340 -12.61 -10.18 -11.60
N LEU A 341 -12.61 -11.48 -11.85
CA LEU A 341 -11.55 -12.38 -11.42
C LEU A 341 -10.65 -12.73 -12.61
N LEU A 342 -9.41 -12.25 -12.57
CA LEU A 342 -8.38 -12.67 -13.51
C LEU A 342 -7.86 -14.04 -13.12
N LYS A 343 -7.82 -14.95 -14.09
CA LYS A 343 -7.22 -16.28 -13.94
C LYS A 343 -5.90 -16.33 -14.68
N MET A 344 -5.06 -17.28 -14.32
CA MET A 344 -3.86 -17.58 -15.09
C MET A 344 -4.20 -18.55 -16.23
N SER A 345 -3.69 -18.28 -17.42
CA SER A 345 -3.69 -19.26 -18.51
C SER A 345 -2.92 -20.52 -18.08
N MET A 346 -3.10 -21.62 -18.81
CA MET A 346 -2.37 -22.86 -18.50
C MET A 346 -0.85 -22.67 -18.53
N ALA A 347 -0.34 -21.90 -19.48
CA ALA A 347 1.08 -21.59 -19.59
C ALA A 347 1.59 -20.75 -18.42
N ALA A 348 0.88 -19.67 -18.07
CA ALA A 348 1.21 -18.83 -16.91
C ALA A 348 1.16 -19.62 -15.61
N LYS A 349 0.16 -20.48 -15.44
CA LYS A 349 0.03 -21.35 -14.26
C LYS A 349 1.21 -22.32 -14.12
N GLN A 350 1.65 -22.93 -15.21
CA GLN A 350 2.82 -23.82 -15.21
C GLN A 350 4.08 -23.07 -14.79
N GLN A 351 4.33 -21.88 -15.35
CA GLN A 351 5.48 -21.06 -14.97
C GLN A 351 5.42 -20.64 -13.50
N TRP A 352 4.24 -20.26 -13.02
CA TRP A 352 4.05 -19.91 -11.62
C TRP A 352 4.32 -21.11 -10.68
N ILE A 353 3.87 -22.32 -11.04
CA ILE A 353 4.14 -23.53 -10.25
C ILE A 353 5.64 -23.82 -10.18
N LEU A 354 6.37 -23.69 -11.29
CA LEU A 354 7.82 -23.86 -11.32
C LEU A 354 8.51 -22.86 -10.39
N PHE A 355 8.12 -21.60 -10.44
CA PHE A 355 8.64 -20.55 -9.56
C PHE A 355 8.31 -20.83 -8.09
N PHE A 356 7.04 -21.15 -7.79
CA PHE A 356 6.60 -21.50 -6.43
C PHE A 356 7.44 -22.63 -5.84
N ASN A 357 7.59 -23.72 -6.58
CA ASN A 357 8.36 -24.89 -6.14
C ASN A 357 9.86 -24.58 -5.98
N ALA A 358 10.43 -23.73 -6.84
CA ALA A 358 11.81 -23.28 -6.71
C ALA A 358 12.03 -22.45 -5.42
N VAL A 359 11.10 -21.54 -5.11
CA VAL A 359 11.13 -20.77 -3.86
C VAL A 359 11.02 -21.72 -2.66
N GLU A 360 10.05 -22.63 -2.68
CA GLU A 360 9.82 -23.59 -1.59
C GLU A 360 11.04 -24.51 -1.37
N ALA A 361 11.68 -24.95 -2.44
CA ALA A 361 12.92 -25.70 -2.35
C ALA A 361 14.05 -24.91 -1.68
N GLY A 362 14.12 -23.60 -1.94
CA GLY A 362 15.11 -22.71 -1.34
C GLY A 362 14.86 -22.36 0.14
N LEU A 363 13.68 -22.69 0.69
CA LEU A 363 13.33 -22.51 2.11
C LEU A 363 13.75 -23.68 3.00
N LYS A 364 14.23 -24.79 2.43
CA LYS A 364 14.73 -25.93 3.21
C LYS A 364 15.91 -25.53 4.09
N PRO A 365 16.19 -26.25 5.18
CA PRO A 365 17.43 -26.08 5.95
C PRO A 365 18.64 -26.05 5.02
N GLN A 366 19.49 -25.02 5.14
CA GLN A 366 20.63 -24.72 4.25
C GLN A 366 20.26 -24.26 2.82
N GLY A 367 18.98 -24.00 2.54
CA GLY A 367 18.53 -23.41 1.27
C GLY A 367 18.91 -21.93 1.17
N GLN A 368 18.92 -21.40 -0.04
CA GLN A 368 19.35 -20.03 -0.34
C GLN A 368 18.46 -18.93 0.25
N TRP A 369 17.24 -19.25 0.71
CA TRP A 369 16.26 -18.29 1.25
C TRP A 369 16.05 -18.44 2.76
N VAL A 370 16.87 -19.22 3.47
CA VAL A 370 16.71 -19.51 4.90
C VAL A 370 16.76 -18.25 5.77
N ASP A 371 17.52 -17.21 5.39
CA ASP A 371 17.65 -15.95 6.13
C ASP A 371 16.50 -14.97 5.84
N VAL A 372 15.71 -15.22 4.81
CA VAL A 372 14.64 -14.36 4.32
C VAL A 372 13.33 -15.13 4.07
N VAL A 373 13.07 -16.15 4.90
CA VAL A 373 11.89 -17.05 4.79
C VAL A 373 10.58 -16.26 4.70
N ASP A 374 10.45 -15.20 5.49
CA ASP A 374 9.29 -14.33 5.53
C ASP A 374 9.02 -13.69 4.15
N PHE A 375 10.04 -13.11 3.51
CA PHE A 375 9.93 -12.52 2.17
C PHE A 375 9.71 -13.58 1.10
N ALA A 376 10.48 -14.63 1.11
CA ALA A 376 10.38 -15.72 0.14
C ALA A 376 8.98 -16.35 0.13
N SER A 377 8.36 -16.53 1.30
CA SER A 377 7.01 -17.07 1.43
C SER A 377 5.93 -16.23 0.72
N LYS A 378 6.18 -14.95 0.45
CA LYS A 378 5.28 -14.03 -0.25
C LYS A 378 5.65 -13.78 -1.71
N ALA A 379 6.80 -14.27 -2.16
CA ALA A 379 7.31 -14.03 -3.51
C ALA A 379 6.33 -14.53 -4.59
N ALA A 380 5.83 -15.75 -4.47
CA ALA A 380 4.91 -16.34 -5.44
C ALA A 380 3.56 -15.59 -5.51
N GLU A 381 3.06 -15.04 -4.40
CA GLU A 381 1.86 -14.22 -4.39
C GLU A 381 2.11 -12.85 -5.03
N ASN A 382 3.21 -12.18 -4.69
CA ASN A 382 3.59 -10.90 -5.29
C ASN A 382 3.80 -11.04 -6.82
N THR A 383 4.35 -12.17 -7.29
CA THR A 383 4.54 -12.44 -8.73
C THR A 383 3.20 -12.46 -9.48
N VAL A 384 2.17 -13.11 -8.93
CA VAL A 384 0.85 -13.16 -9.58
C VAL A 384 0.17 -11.79 -9.57
N ARG A 385 0.32 -11.03 -8.49
CA ARG A 385 -0.18 -9.64 -8.41
C ARG A 385 0.49 -8.75 -9.46
N LEU A 386 1.81 -8.83 -9.60
CA LEU A 386 2.55 -8.11 -10.65
C LEU A 386 2.09 -8.51 -12.04
N ALA A 387 1.95 -9.81 -12.33
CA ALA A 387 1.48 -10.29 -13.62
C ALA A 387 0.08 -9.77 -13.95
N ALA A 388 -0.84 -9.78 -12.98
CA ALA A 388 -2.18 -9.21 -13.13
C ALA A 388 -2.14 -7.70 -13.40
N LEU A 389 -1.31 -6.95 -12.67
CA LEU A 389 -1.15 -5.51 -12.89
C LEU A 389 -0.56 -5.21 -14.27
N PHE A 390 0.43 -5.97 -14.72
CA PHE A 390 1.01 -5.83 -16.06
C PHE A 390 -0.03 -6.10 -17.14
N HIS A 391 -0.84 -7.16 -17.00
CA HIS A 391 -1.92 -7.51 -17.90
C HIS A 391 -2.97 -6.38 -18.00
N LEU A 392 -3.44 -5.87 -16.85
CA LEU A 392 -4.42 -4.78 -16.78
C LEU A 392 -3.87 -3.47 -17.35
N PHE A 393 -2.64 -3.11 -16.98
CA PHE A 393 -2.04 -1.84 -17.39
C PHE A 393 -1.72 -1.81 -18.88
N GLU A 394 -1.38 -2.91 -19.49
CA GLU A 394 -1.22 -3.00 -20.94
C GLU A 394 -2.56 -3.09 -21.71
N GLY A 395 -3.68 -3.15 -20.99
CA GLY A 395 -5.01 -3.21 -21.61
C GLY A 395 -5.31 -4.56 -22.26
N ARG A 396 -4.68 -5.62 -21.77
CA ARG A 396 -4.93 -6.98 -22.27
C ARG A 396 -6.26 -7.50 -21.73
N HIS A 397 -6.87 -8.42 -22.48
CA HIS A 397 -8.14 -9.05 -22.15
C HIS A 397 -7.95 -10.56 -21.96
N GLY A 398 -8.88 -11.18 -21.18
CA GLY A 398 -8.86 -12.62 -20.93
C GLY A 398 -7.93 -12.99 -19.75
N ASP A 399 -7.43 -14.22 -19.79
CA ASP A 399 -6.54 -14.76 -18.76
C ASP A 399 -5.12 -14.20 -18.89
N ILE A 400 -4.41 -14.17 -17.74
CA ILE A 400 -3.01 -13.70 -17.66
C ILE A 400 -2.10 -14.64 -18.43
#